data_c07f71fe7fbf01a571191529132a519c
#
_entry.id   c07f71fe7fbf01a571191529132a519c
#
_cell.length_a   1.000
_cell.length_b   1.000
_cell.length_c   1.000
_cell.angle_alpha   90.00
_cell.angle_beta   90.00
_cell.angle_gamma   90.00
#
_symmetry.space_group_name_H-M   'P 1'
#
loop_
_entity.id
_entity.type
_entity.pdbx_description
1 polymer ?
#
loop_
_entity_poly.entity_id
_entity_poly.type
_entity_poly.pdbx_seq_one_letter_code
_entity_poly.pdbx_strand_id
1 'polypeptide(L)'
;FCAGLYYSTGISANRWLRVFPFMTPSSFFYTPNIAYGYSLRPYRLFAFLMWILVLCALLLFFFARNRYGKHFLVLGVACLTLGLCCAPIVLQNNSDNIEDIESTEEVGGEIRYYIINKTSPPDACPEFKITSYDMELKLSNVLHAEVKASVSPSNLDIYGFTLYHGYKVKEVKDESGRELKFKQTGDWIEVESAGETSSLTFTYSGYSNTHYSNGQGAALPGTFAYYPRAGYVVCADADGYERLTLDEPTQFDVKIKNRKKFFTNLDRTGKNMFSGKTTGLTIVGGFYKEDKIGDTNLVYTYVDMD
;
A
#
# COMPACT_ATOMS: atom_id res chain seq x y z
N PHE A 1 -28.59 -3.93 -23.68
CA PHE A 1 -27.43 -4.83 -23.78
C PHE A 1 -27.22 -5.64 -22.50
N CYS A 2 -27.03 -5.01 -21.33
CA CYS A 2 -26.85 -5.72 -20.05
C CYS A 2 -28.04 -6.61 -19.66
N ALA A 3 -29.29 -6.15 -19.88
CA ALA A 3 -30.47 -6.97 -19.64
C ALA A 3 -30.52 -8.20 -20.56
N GLY A 4 -30.15 -8.04 -21.85
CA GLY A 4 -30.07 -9.14 -22.78
C GLY A 4 -29.03 -10.20 -22.39
N LEU A 5 -27.86 -9.75 -21.90
CA LEU A 5 -26.81 -10.64 -21.38
C LEU A 5 -27.25 -11.37 -20.11
N TYR A 6 -27.97 -10.69 -19.21
CA TYR A 6 -28.53 -11.33 -18.03
C TYR A 6 -29.49 -12.47 -18.38
N TYR A 7 -30.44 -12.20 -19.29
CA TYR A 7 -31.40 -13.22 -19.71
C TYR A 7 -30.77 -14.38 -20.49
N SER A 8 -29.67 -14.12 -21.24
CA SER A 8 -29.00 -15.16 -22.03
C SER A 8 -28.02 -16.01 -21.22
N THR A 9 -27.42 -15.46 -20.14
CA THR A 9 -26.35 -16.12 -19.40
C THR A 9 -26.68 -16.40 -17.94
N GLY A 10 -27.79 -15.83 -17.42
CA GLY A 10 -28.13 -15.92 -16.00
C GLY A 10 -27.19 -15.13 -15.08
N ILE A 11 -26.22 -14.41 -15.64
CA ILE A 11 -25.25 -13.62 -14.88
C ILE A 11 -25.81 -12.22 -14.64
N SER A 12 -25.87 -11.77 -13.40
CA SER A 12 -26.39 -10.44 -13.06
C SER A 12 -25.63 -9.31 -13.80
N ALA A 13 -26.36 -8.23 -14.12
CA ALA A 13 -25.76 -7.05 -14.76
C ALA A 13 -24.51 -6.54 -14.02
N ASN A 14 -24.51 -6.61 -12.68
CA ASN A 14 -23.36 -6.26 -11.87
C ASN A 14 -22.15 -7.16 -12.11
N ARG A 15 -22.34 -8.44 -12.35
CA ARG A 15 -21.26 -9.38 -12.69
C ARG A 15 -20.64 -9.08 -14.05
N TRP A 16 -21.45 -8.74 -15.04
CA TRP A 16 -20.95 -8.32 -16.35
C TRP A 16 -20.24 -6.97 -16.31
N LEU A 17 -20.72 -6.03 -15.50
CA LEU A 17 -20.03 -4.77 -15.26
C LEU A 17 -18.67 -4.99 -14.56
N ARG A 18 -18.52 -6.08 -13.82
CA ARG A 18 -17.24 -6.50 -13.22
C ARG A 18 -16.29 -7.13 -14.24
N VAL A 19 -16.79 -7.83 -15.25
CA VAL A 19 -15.99 -8.38 -16.37
C VAL A 19 -15.42 -7.26 -17.23
N PHE A 20 -16.04 -6.07 -17.24
CA PHE A 20 -15.54 -4.88 -17.91
C PHE A 20 -15.13 -3.79 -16.89
N PRO A 21 -14.14 -4.05 -16.04
CA PRO A 21 -13.73 -3.11 -14.98
C PRO A 21 -13.22 -1.76 -15.54
N PHE A 22 -12.90 -1.71 -16.84
CA PHE A 22 -12.60 -0.48 -17.56
C PHE A 22 -13.85 0.31 -18.00
N MET A 23 -15.05 -0.27 -17.96
CA MET A 23 -16.32 0.41 -18.29
C MET A 23 -17.00 1.02 -17.05
N THR A 24 -16.74 0.45 -15.88
CA THR A 24 -17.16 1.02 -14.60
C THR A 24 -15.92 1.38 -13.81
N PRO A 25 -15.61 2.66 -13.63
CA PRO A 25 -14.68 2.99 -12.58
C PRO A 25 -15.23 2.33 -11.32
N SER A 26 -14.42 1.47 -10.68
CA SER A 26 -14.75 0.84 -9.39
C SER A 26 -15.02 1.88 -8.28
N SER A 27 -14.98 3.14 -8.63
CA SER A 27 -15.24 4.33 -7.84
C SER A 27 -16.69 4.60 -7.48
N PHE A 28 -17.67 3.84 -7.96
CA PHE A 28 -19.05 4.02 -7.53
C PHE A 28 -19.27 3.81 -6.03
N PHE A 29 -18.34 3.11 -5.36
CA PHE A 29 -18.39 2.87 -3.92
C PHE A 29 -17.26 3.56 -3.14
N TYR A 30 -16.43 4.38 -3.79
CA TYR A 30 -15.39 5.11 -3.10
C TYR A 30 -15.93 6.43 -2.56
N THR A 31 -16.35 6.40 -1.32
CA THR A 31 -16.44 7.64 -0.54
C THR A 31 -15.03 8.23 -0.42
N PRO A 32 -14.87 9.54 -0.63
CA PRO A 32 -13.58 10.18 -0.36
C PRO A 32 -13.18 9.90 1.08
N ASN A 33 -11.96 9.46 1.30
CA ASN A 33 -11.48 9.31 2.66
C ASN A 33 -11.29 10.71 3.26
N ILE A 34 -11.86 10.93 4.44
CA ILE A 34 -11.85 12.22 5.15
C ILE A 34 -10.40 12.71 5.36
N ALA A 35 -9.47 11.81 5.61
CA ALA A 35 -8.09 12.13 5.92
C ALA A 35 -7.22 12.48 4.69
N TYR A 36 -7.46 11.87 3.54
CA TYR A 36 -6.60 12.03 2.35
C TYR A 36 -7.35 12.14 1.02
N GLY A 37 -8.66 12.29 1.04
CA GLY A 37 -9.49 12.50 -0.16
C GLY A 37 -9.51 11.29 -1.10
N TYR A 38 -9.54 11.57 -2.41
CA TYR A 38 -9.48 10.53 -3.43
C TYR A 38 -8.03 10.11 -3.69
N SER A 39 -7.72 8.84 -3.50
CA SER A 39 -6.43 8.31 -3.92
C SER A 39 -6.41 8.09 -5.43
N LEU A 40 -5.61 8.89 -6.15
CA LEU A 40 -5.34 8.65 -7.56
C LEU A 40 -4.26 7.56 -7.69
N ARG A 41 -4.69 6.31 -7.77
CA ARG A 41 -3.78 5.20 -8.04
C ARG A 41 -3.31 5.26 -9.50
N PRO A 42 -2.06 4.86 -9.81
CA PRO A 42 -1.53 4.90 -11.17
C PRO A 42 -2.42 4.20 -12.19
N TYR A 43 -2.95 3.03 -11.87
CA TYR A 43 -3.80 2.28 -12.78
C TYR A 43 -5.07 3.04 -13.19
N ARG A 44 -5.62 3.91 -12.33
CA ARG A 44 -6.77 4.76 -12.67
C ARG A 44 -6.40 5.80 -13.71
N LEU A 45 -5.20 6.38 -13.59
CA LEU A 45 -4.68 7.31 -14.60
C LEU A 45 -4.48 6.59 -15.94
N PHE A 46 -3.96 5.36 -15.91
CA PHE A 46 -3.82 4.53 -17.12
C PHE A 46 -5.17 4.12 -17.69
N ALA A 47 -6.18 3.82 -16.87
CA ALA A 47 -7.54 3.56 -17.32
C ALA A 47 -8.17 4.79 -18.00
N PHE A 48 -8.01 5.97 -17.41
CA PHE A 48 -8.44 7.23 -18.01
C PHE A 48 -7.75 7.48 -19.35
N LEU A 49 -6.43 7.35 -19.38
CA LEU A 49 -5.64 7.54 -20.60
C LEU A 49 -6.05 6.55 -21.68
N MET A 50 -6.24 5.28 -21.34
CA MET A 50 -6.73 4.24 -22.25
C MET A 50 -8.04 4.66 -22.91
N TRP A 51 -9.03 5.10 -22.12
CA TRP A 51 -10.34 5.52 -22.63
C TRP A 51 -10.25 6.75 -23.51
N ILE A 52 -9.49 7.77 -23.12
CA ILE A 52 -9.26 8.97 -23.93
C ILE A 52 -8.68 8.56 -25.28
N LEU A 53 -7.66 7.71 -25.28
CA LEU A 53 -7.00 7.27 -26.53
C LEU A 53 -7.94 6.44 -27.41
N VAL A 54 -8.76 5.55 -26.84
CA VAL A 54 -9.78 4.78 -27.58
C VAL A 54 -10.83 5.70 -28.18
N LEU A 55 -11.35 6.66 -27.44
CA LEU A 55 -12.34 7.64 -27.95
C LEU A 55 -11.72 8.53 -29.03
N CYS A 56 -10.48 9.00 -28.84
CA CYS A 56 -9.75 9.72 -29.88
C CYS A 56 -9.58 8.88 -31.15
N ALA A 57 -9.23 7.59 -31.02
CA ALA A 57 -9.09 6.69 -32.16
C ALA A 57 -10.41 6.55 -32.91
N LEU A 58 -11.54 6.37 -32.22
CA LEU A 58 -12.87 6.30 -32.84
C LEU A 58 -13.22 7.58 -33.62
N LEU A 59 -12.96 8.74 -33.03
CA LEU A 59 -13.15 10.04 -33.71
C LEU A 59 -12.28 10.17 -34.95
N LEU A 60 -10.99 9.80 -34.84
CA LEU A 60 -10.05 9.85 -35.98
C LEU A 60 -10.46 8.90 -37.10
N PHE A 61 -10.93 7.69 -36.78
CA PHE A 61 -11.48 6.76 -37.77
C PHE A 61 -12.74 7.30 -38.44
N PHE A 62 -13.62 7.98 -37.70
CA PHE A 62 -14.78 8.66 -38.28
C PHE A 62 -14.37 9.74 -39.26
N PHE A 63 -13.36 10.59 -38.94
CA PHE A 63 -12.84 11.60 -39.84
C PHE A 63 -12.12 10.97 -41.06
N ALA A 64 -11.36 9.91 -40.86
CA ALA A 64 -10.69 9.19 -41.95
C ALA A 64 -11.70 8.66 -42.97
N ARG A 65 -12.85 8.15 -42.50
CA ARG A 65 -13.95 7.66 -43.37
C ARG A 65 -14.62 8.80 -44.17
N ASN A 66 -14.70 10.00 -43.59
CA ASN A 66 -15.38 11.17 -44.14
C ASN A 66 -14.51 12.06 -45.04
N ARG A 67 -13.54 11.50 -45.78
CA ARG A 67 -12.64 12.18 -46.75
C ARG A 67 -11.45 12.97 -46.21
N TYR A 68 -11.12 12.92 -44.93
CA TYR A 68 -10.00 13.69 -44.39
C TYR A 68 -8.62 13.03 -44.52
N GLY A 69 -8.51 11.89 -45.20
CA GLY A 69 -7.25 11.34 -45.66
C GLY A 69 -6.59 10.31 -44.75
N LYS A 70 -5.57 9.64 -45.32
CA LYS A 70 -4.83 8.54 -44.67
C LYS A 70 -4.13 8.91 -43.35
N HIS A 71 -3.83 10.19 -43.16
CA HIS A 71 -3.17 10.65 -41.92
C HIS A 71 -4.03 10.44 -40.67
N PHE A 72 -5.35 10.66 -40.76
CA PHE A 72 -6.29 10.41 -39.68
C PHE A 72 -6.41 8.93 -39.34
N LEU A 73 -6.32 8.06 -40.37
CA LEU A 73 -6.30 6.63 -40.15
C LEU A 73 -5.06 6.19 -39.38
N VAL A 74 -3.86 6.65 -39.79
CA VAL A 74 -2.60 6.33 -39.14
C VAL A 74 -2.59 6.82 -37.68
N LEU A 75 -3.05 8.05 -37.47
CA LEU A 75 -3.12 8.62 -36.12
C LEU A 75 -4.14 7.86 -35.25
N GLY A 76 -5.27 7.45 -35.81
CA GLY A 76 -6.28 6.63 -35.11
C GLY A 76 -5.73 5.26 -34.70
N VAL A 77 -4.98 4.61 -35.58
CA VAL A 77 -4.29 3.34 -35.26
C VAL A 77 -3.26 3.56 -34.16
N ALA A 78 -2.47 4.62 -34.23
CA ALA A 78 -1.48 4.96 -33.19
C ALA A 78 -2.15 5.19 -31.83
N CYS A 79 -3.24 5.96 -31.77
CA CYS A 79 -4.01 6.16 -30.53
C CYS A 79 -4.57 4.85 -29.98
N LEU A 80 -5.13 4.00 -30.82
CA LEU A 80 -5.68 2.71 -30.41
C LEU A 80 -4.58 1.80 -29.84
N THR A 81 -3.44 1.73 -30.52
CA THR A 81 -2.29 0.93 -30.05
C THR A 81 -1.76 1.41 -28.71
N LEU A 82 -1.58 2.73 -28.55
CA LEU A 82 -1.16 3.31 -27.27
C LEU A 82 -2.18 3.06 -26.16
N GLY A 83 -3.48 3.16 -26.47
CA GLY A 83 -4.55 2.82 -25.53
C GLY A 83 -4.48 1.36 -25.08
N LEU A 84 -4.30 0.44 -26.04
CA LEU A 84 -4.15 -1.00 -25.73
C LEU A 84 -2.89 -1.31 -24.93
N CYS A 85 -1.80 -0.55 -25.09
CA CYS A 85 -0.59 -0.67 -24.24
C CYS A 85 -0.84 -0.31 -22.78
N CYS A 86 -1.88 0.47 -22.47
CA CYS A 86 -2.27 0.75 -21.09
C CYS A 86 -3.05 -0.41 -20.45
N ALA A 87 -3.67 -1.27 -21.24
CA ALA A 87 -4.55 -2.35 -20.75
C ALA A 87 -3.87 -3.33 -19.79
N PRO A 88 -2.63 -3.80 -19.99
CA PRO A 88 -1.97 -4.70 -19.04
C PRO A 88 -1.84 -4.11 -17.64
N ILE A 89 -1.53 -2.81 -17.52
CA ILE A 89 -1.41 -2.12 -16.23
C ILE A 89 -2.77 -2.04 -15.54
N VAL A 90 -3.83 -1.76 -16.31
CA VAL A 90 -5.20 -1.70 -15.81
C VAL A 90 -5.68 -3.08 -15.37
N LEU A 91 -5.41 -4.13 -16.17
CA LEU A 91 -5.84 -5.48 -15.87
C LEU A 91 -5.07 -6.11 -14.71
N GLN A 92 -3.76 -5.90 -14.63
CA GLN A 92 -2.93 -6.44 -13.54
C GLN A 92 -3.38 -5.91 -12.18
N ASN A 93 -3.71 -4.62 -12.08
CA ASN A 93 -4.20 -4.05 -10.83
C ASN A 93 -5.68 -4.34 -10.57
N ASN A 94 -6.44 -4.74 -11.58
CA ASN A 94 -7.82 -5.17 -11.41
C ASN A 94 -7.93 -6.66 -11.01
N SER A 95 -6.95 -7.51 -11.34
CA SER A 95 -6.96 -8.88 -10.83
C SER A 95 -6.88 -8.90 -9.30
N ASP A 96 -6.04 -8.05 -8.73
CA ASP A 96 -5.93 -7.89 -7.27
C ASP A 96 -7.24 -7.32 -6.67
N ASN A 97 -7.98 -6.49 -7.43
CA ASN A 97 -9.26 -5.92 -7.00
C ASN A 97 -10.48 -6.80 -7.34
N ILE A 98 -10.41 -7.72 -8.30
CA ILE A 98 -11.51 -8.64 -8.62
C ILE A 98 -11.64 -9.70 -7.53
N GLU A 99 -10.52 -10.19 -7.01
CA GLU A 99 -10.53 -11.02 -5.81
C GLU A 99 -11.11 -10.25 -4.61
N ASP A 100 -10.80 -8.96 -4.47
CA ASP A 100 -11.37 -8.06 -3.47
C ASP A 100 -12.88 -7.81 -3.66
N ILE A 101 -13.37 -7.75 -4.90
CA ILE A 101 -14.78 -7.41 -5.20
C ILE A 101 -15.71 -8.62 -5.07
N GLU A 102 -15.25 -9.84 -5.35
CA GLU A 102 -16.06 -11.04 -5.10
C GLU A 102 -16.29 -11.32 -3.61
N SER A 103 -15.45 -10.74 -2.75
CA SER A 103 -15.55 -10.85 -1.29
C SER A 103 -16.43 -9.78 -0.63
N THR A 104 -16.90 -8.77 -1.35
CA THR A 104 -17.52 -7.55 -0.77
C THR A 104 -18.95 -7.71 -0.29
N GLU A 105 -19.53 -8.89 -0.32
CA GLU A 105 -20.85 -9.00 0.32
C GLU A 105 -20.78 -9.20 1.84
N GLU A 106 -19.64 -9.68 2.42
CA GLU A 106 -19.53 -9.83 3.88
C GLU A 106 -18.13 -9.55 4.49
N VAL A 107 -17.02 -9.63 3.73
CA VAL A 107 -15.66 -9.48 4.29
C VAL A 107 -14.75 -8.71 3.32
N GLY A 108 -14.09 -7.64 3.76
CA GLY A 108 -13.15 -6.85 2.95
C GLY A 108 -12.01 -7.70 2.39
N GLY A 109 -11.52 -7.37 1.18
CA GLY A 109 -10.55 -8.20 0.44
C GLY A 109 -9.26 -8.55 1.19
N GLU A 110 -8.76 -7.66 2.05
CA GLU A 110 -7.59 -7.94 2.88
C GLU A 110 -7.89 -8.99 3.96
N ILE A 111 -9.07 -8.95 4.58
CA ILE A 111 -9.51 -9.96 5.57
C ILE A 111 -9.64 -11.33 4.89
N ARG A 112 -10.14 -11.36 3.65
CA ARG A 112 -10.21 -12.59 2.87
C ARG A 112 -8.83 -13.20 2.61
N TYR A 113 -7.79 -12.39 2.38
CA TYR A 113 -6.42 -12.88 2.28
C TYR A 113 -6.05 -13.74 3.49
N TYR A 114 -6.34 -13.28 4.70
CA TYR A 114 -6.04 -14.00 5.94
C TYR A 114 -6.92 -15.24 6.14
N ILE A 115 -8.18 -15.20 5.72
CA ILE A 115 -9.09 -16.36 5.76
C ILE A 115 -8.59 -17.48 4.83
N ILE A 116 -8.18 -17.12 3.61
CA ILE A 116 -7.74 -18.09 2.60
C ILE A 116 -6.34 -18.61 2.91
N ASN A 117 -5.41 -17.74 3.23
CA ASN A 117 -4.01 -18.10 3.39
C ASN A 117 -3.67 -18.67 4.76
N LYS A 118 -4.62 -18.67 5.74
CA LYS A 118 -4.47 -19.23 7.09
C LYS A 118 -3.02 -19.26 7.54
N THR A 119 -2.45 -18.10 7.82
CA THR A 119 -1.06 -18.01 8.27
C THR A 119 -0.92 -18.73 9.61
N SER A 120 -0.22 -19.84 9.61
CA SER A 120 0.14 -20.52 10.85
C SER A 120 1.44 -19.94 11.38
N PRO A 121 1.62 -19.87 12.72
CA PRO A 121 2.91 -19.50 13.27
C PRO A 121 4.01 -20.42 12.71
N PRO A 122 5.22 -19.91 12.50
CA PRO A 122 6.35 -20.73 12.08
C PRO A 122 6.69 -21.76 13.15
N ASP A 123 7.27 -22.90 12.73
CA ASP A 123 7.68 -23.98 13.65
C ASP A 123 8.74 -23.50 14.67
N ALA A 124 9.54 -22.51 14.31
CA ALA A 124 10.52 -21.89 15.18
C ALA A 124 10.41 -20.36 15.06
N CYS A 125 10.19 -19.69 16.18
CA CYS A 125 10.20 -18.24 16.28
C CYS A 125 11.18 -17.85 17.40
N PRO A 126 12.46 -17.58 17.06
CA PRO A 126 13.44 -17.16 18.05
C PRO A 126 12.99 -15.88 18.76
N GLU A 127 13.12 -15.85 20.08
CA GLU A 127 12.80 -14.65 20.86
C GLU A 127 13.93 -13.64 20.78
N PHE A 128 13.63 -12.44 20.36
CA PHE A 128 14.52 -11.29 20.38
C PHE A 128 13.69 -10.01 20.52
N LYS A 129 14.36 -8.93 20.84
CA LYS A 129 13.74 -7.61 20.93
C LYS A 129 14.38 -6.65 19.94
N ILE A 130 13.59 -5.72 19.44
CA ILE A 130 14.09 -4.57 18.69
C ILE A 130 14.20 -3.41 19.68
N THR A 131 15.42 -2.88 19.83
CA THR A 131 15.74 -1.84 20.81
C THR A 131 15.58 -0.43 20.24
N SER A 132 15.74 -0.29 18.92
CA SER A 132 15.53 0.98 18.21
C SER A 132 15.27 0.78 16.72
N TYR A 133 14.62 1.78 16.14
CA TYR A 133 14.40 1.90 14.70
C TYR A 133 14.99 3.21 14.18
N ASP A 134 15.73 3.15 13.08
CA ASP A 134 16.07 4.30 12.25
C ASP A 134 15.41 4.10 10.88
N MET A 135 14.52 5.01 10.49
CA MET A 135 13.60 4.83 9.39
C MET A 135 13.69 5.97 8.39
N GLU A 136 13.96 5.64 7.14
CA GLU A 136 13.85 6.57 6.04
C GLU A 136 12.70 6.15 5.12
N LEU A 137 11.64 6.97 5.07
CA LEU A 137 10.42 6.67 4.34
C LEU A 137 10.25 7.64 3.17
N LYS A 138 9.99 7.11 1.98
CA LYS A 138 9.65 7.90 0.79
C LYS A 138 8.25 7.55 0.33
N LEU A 139 7.35 8.52 0.41
CA LEU A 139 5.97 8.39 -0.05
C LEU A 139 5.87 8.95 -1.47
N SER A 140 5.65 8.06 -2.42
CA SER A 140 5.44 8.38 -3.84
C SER A 140 4.10 7.77 -4.30
N ASN A 141 4.07 6.94 -5.34
CA ASN A 141 2.88 6.17 -5.69
C ASN A 141 2.61 5.04 -4.69
N VAL A 142 3.67 4.54 -4.09
CA VAL A 142 3.70 3.55 -3.02
C VAL A 142 4.65 4.00 -1.93
N LEU A 143 4.60 3.37 -0.77
CA LEU A 143 5.62 3.51 0.28
C LEU A 143 6.90 2.80 -0.18
N HIS A 144 8.02 3.51 -0.13
CA HIS A 144 9.36 2.95 -0.14
C HIS A 144 9.98 3.21 1.22
N ALA A 145 10.51 2.18 1.83
CA ALA A 145 11.08 2.25 3.17
C ALA A 145 12.47 1.63 3.21
N GLU A 146 13.35 2.28 3.94
CA GLU A 146 14.59 1.74 4.46
C GLU A 146 14.52 1.83 5.98
N VAL A 147 14.53 0.67 6.63
CA VAL A 147 14.32 0.55 8.08
C VAL A 147 15.46 -0.24 8.68
N LYS A 148 16.25 0.42 9.50
CA LYS A 148 17.27 -0.22 10.33
C LYS A 148 16.68 -0.53 11.69
N ALA A 149 16.63 -1.80 12.05
CA ALA A 149 16.18 -2.31 13.35
C ALA A 149 17.38 -2.82 14.14
N SER A 150 17.66 -2.24 15.31
CA SER A 150 18.66 -2.76 16.23
C SER A 150 18.08 -3.90 17.04
N VAL A 151 18.74 -5.06 17.06
CA VAL A 151 18.23 -6.29 17.65
C VAL A 151 19.03 -6.73 18.87
N SER A 152 18.38 -7.44 19.79
CA SER A 152 19.00 -8.02 20.99
C SER A 152 18.27 -9.31 21.40
N PRO A 153 18.95 -10.45 21.59
CA PRO A 153 20.41 -10.64 21.45
C PRO A 153 20.89 -10.65 20.00
N SER A 154 22.19 -10.45 19.79
CA SER A 154 22.84 -10.33 18.46
C SER A 154 23.39 -11.65 17.91
N ASN A 155 23.24 -12.75 18.62
CA ASN A 155 23.88 -14.04 18.36
C ASN A 155 22.90 -15.13 17.88
N LEU A 156 21.77 -14.75 17.31
CA LEU A 156 20.82 -15.70 16.73
C LEU A 156 21.21 -16.07 15.30
N ASP A 157 21.01 -17.33 14.94
CA ASP A 157 21.23 -17.82 13.56
C ASP A 157 20.13 -17.35 12.61
N ILE A 158 18.90 -17.17 13.13
CA ILE A 158 17.73 -16.74 12.39
C ILE A 158 16.99 -15.68 13.18
N TYR A 159 16.60 -14.62 12.51
CA TYR A 159 15.70 -13.58 13.03
C TYR A 159 14.38 -13.64 12.28
N GLY A 160 13.28 -13.67 13.01
CA GLY A 160 11.95 -13.71 12.45
C GLY A 160 11.18 -12.39 12.66
N PHE A 161 10.60 -11.85 11.59
CA PHE A 161 9.88 -10.59 11.63
C PHE A 161 8.50 -10.71 11.02
N THR A 162 7.58 -9.90 11.53
CA THR A 162 6.29 -9.66 10.92
C THR A 162 6.29 -8.31 10.19
N LEU A 163 5.92 -8.34 8.92
CA LEU A 163 5.69 -7.17 8.07
C LEU A 163 4.48 -7.46 7.19
N TYR A 164 3.53 -6.56 7.13
CA TYR A 164 2.33 -6.71 6.31
C TYR A 164 2.66 -7.14 4.86
N HIS A 165 2.00 -8.17 4.36
CA HIS A 165 2.31 -8.84 3.07
C HIS A 165 2.25 -7.93 1.84
N GLY A 166 1.53 -6.80 1.91
CA GLY A 166 1.51 -5.79 0.85
C GLY A 166 2.85 -5.04 0.68
N TYR A 167 3.75 -5.14 1.65
CA TYR A 167 5.12 -4.60 1.57
C TYR A 167 6.10 -5.71 1.22
N LYS A 168 6.70 -5.62 0.03
CA LYS A 168 7.65 -6.62 -0.46
C LYS A 168 9.07 -6.22 -0.12
N VAL A 169 9.74 -7.06 0.64
CA VAL A 169 11.17 -6.90 0.98
C VAL A 169 11.99 -7.17 -0.27
N LYS A 170 12.94 -6.30 -0.53
CA LYS A 170 13.86 -6.38 -1.68
C LYS A 170 15.25 -6.79 -1.24
N GLU A 171 15.66 -6.32 -0.08
CA GLU A 171 17.00 -6.49 0.43
C GLU A 171 17.00 -6.42 1.95
N VAL A 172 17.83 -7.24 2.58
CA VAL A 172 18.15 -7.18 4.01
C VAL A 172 19.65 -7.15 4.17
N LYS A 173 20.18 -6.20 4.97
CA LYS A 173 21.62 -6.04 5.24
C LYS A 173 21.90 -6.07 6.72
N ASP A 174 23.07 -6.56 7.09
CA ASP A 174 23.62 -6.42 8.45
C ASP A 174 24.26 -5.04 8.68
N GLU A 175 24.78 -4.80 9.88
CA GLU A 175 25.44 -3.55 10.25
C GLU A 175 26.70 -3.23 9.42
N SER A 176 27.34 -4.24 8.81
CA SER A 176 28.48 -4.07 7.91
C SER A 176 28.09 -3.71 6.48
N GLY A 177 26.79 -3.74 6.19
CA GLY A 177 26.24 -3.54 4.85
C GLY A 177 26.26 -4.79 3.97
N ARG A 178 26.58 -5.96 4.53
CA ARG A 178 26.54 -7.24 3.81
C ARG A 178 25.10 -7.68 3.64
N GLU A 179 24.73 -8.07 2.43
CA GLU A 179 23.43 -8.63 2.12
C GLU A 179 23.23 -10.01 2.77
N LEU A 180 22.10 -10.18 3.42
CA LEU A 180 21.72 -11.42 4.10
C LEU A 180 20.65 -12.15 3.29
N LYS A 181 20.64 -13.48 3.42
CA LYS A 181 19.55 -14.28 2.86
C LYS A 181 18.30 -14.10 3.70
N PHE A 182 17.19 -13.95 3.03
CA PHE A 182 15.90 -13.88 3.68
C PHE A 182 14.81 -14.58 2.86
N LYS A 183 13.73 -14.94 3.52
CA LYS A 183 12.53 -15.51 2.91
C LYS A 183 11.31 -14.77 3.45
N GLN A 184 10.50 -14.21 2.55
CA GLN A 184 9.21 -13.64 2.91
C GLN A 184 8.08 -14.55 2.46
N THR A 185 7.24 -14.97 3.41
CA THR A 185 6.05 -15.80 3.16
C THR A 185 4.84 -15.12 3.81
N GLY A 186 4.01 -14.48 2.99
CA GLY A 186 2.94 -13.62 3.52
C GLY A 186 3.50 -12.48 4.37
N ASP A 187 3.04 -12.38 5.60
CA ASP A 187 3.49 -11.37 6.57
C ASP A 187 4.78 -11.76 7.30
N TRP A 188 5.23 -13.00 7.17
CA TRP A 188 6.40 -13.52 7.87
C TRP A 188 7.68 -13.36 7.05
N ILE A 189 8.74 -12.88 7.69
CA ILE A 189 10.07 -12.74 7.13
C ILE A 189 11.08 -13.47 8.02
N GLU A 190 11.77 -14.41 7.45
CA GLU A 190 12.94 -15.08 8.08
C GLU A 190 14.21 -14.51 7.48
N VAL A 191 15.14 -14.10 8.33
CA VAL A 191 16.45 -13.58 7.94
C VAL A 191 17.54 -14.47 8.54
N GLU A 192 18.37 -15.08 7.69
CA GLU A 192 19.53 -15.85 8.12
C GLU A 192 20.65 -14.92 8.54
N SER A 193 21.09 -15.01 9.79
CA SER A 193 22.25 -14.28 10.29
C SER A 193 23.55 -14.89 9.74
N ALA A 194 24.55 -14.06 9.59
CA ALA A 194 25.88 -14.51 9.16
C ALA A 194 26.93 -14.39 10.28
N GLY A 195 26.49 -14.43 11.51
CA GLY A 195 27.28 -14.25 12.73
C GLY A 195 26.61 -13.31 13.70
N GLU A 196 27.37 -12.67 14.59
CA GLU A 196 26.82 -11.62 15.47
C GLU A 196 26.23 -10.48 14.62
N THR A 197 24.97 -10.16 14.86
CA THR A 197 24.22 -9.15 14.13
C THR A 197 23.54 -8.22 15.11
N SER A 198 24.01 -6.99 15.19
CA SER A 198 23.48 -5.96 16.12
C SER A 198 22.34 -5.17 15.52
N SER A 199 22.26 -5.11 14.18
CA SER A 199 21.17 -4.44 13.48
C SER A 199 20.94 -5.01 12.09
N LEU A 200 19.70 -4.93 11.65
CA LEU A 200 19.25 -5.36 10.34
C LEU A 200 18.57 -4.21 9.61
N THR A 201 19.01 -3.96 8.37
CA THR A 201 18.44 -2.90 7.51
C THR A 201 17.60 -3.54 6.43
N PHE A 202 16.30 -3.25 6.45
CA PHE A 202 15.32 -3.73 5.48
C PHE A 202 15.03 -2.67 4.43
N THR A 203 15.15 -3.01 3.16
CA THR A 203 14.67 -2.19 2.05
C THR A 203 13.44 -2.85 1.45
N TYR A 204 12.31 -2.18 1.49
CA TYR A 204 11.05 -2.71 0.97
C TYR A 204 10.18 -1.64 0.32
N SER A 205 9.16 -2.08 -0.42
CA SER A 205 8.17 -1.18 -0.99
C SER A 205 6.82 -1.88 -1.15
N GLY A 206 5.76 -1.09 -1.14
CA GLY A 206 4.42 -1.62 -1.31
C GLY A 206 3.34 -0.64 -0.85
N TYR A 207 2.15 -1.16 -0.71
CA TYR A 207 1.00 -0.41 -0.21
C TYR A 207 0.02 -1.34 0.51
N SER A 208 -0.86 -0.76 1.29
CA SER A 208 -2.05 -1.41 1.82
C SER A 208 -3.29 -0.74 1.22
N ASN A 209 -4.34 -1.50 1.01
CA ASN A 209 -5.63 -0.98 0.58
C ASN A 209 -6.33 -0.18 1.67
N THR A 210 -6.13 -0.57 2.93
CA THR A 210 -6.77 0.02 4.11
C THR A 210 -5.93 1.15 4.70
N HIS A 211 -4.61 0.95 4.80
CA HIS A 211 -3.69 1.92 5.41
C HIS A 211 -2.89 2.66 4.35
N TYR A 212 -3.39 3.82 4.01
CA TYR A 212 -2.92 4.61 2.89
C TYR A 212 -1.54 5.24 3.14
N SER A 213 -0.66 5.16 2.13
CA SER A 213 0.67 5.76 2.18
C SER A 213 1.21 6.02 0.78
N ASN A 214 0.98 7.22 0.25
CA ASN A 214 1.50 7.63 -1.05
C ASN A 214 1.93 9.11 -1.06
N GLY A 215 2.25 9.65 -2.23
CA GLY A 215 2.69 11.02 -2.40
C GLY A 215 1.65 12.10 -2.04
N GLN A 216 0.39 11.74 -1.87
CA GLN A 216 -0.70 12.66 -1.51
C GLN A 216 -0.90 12.75 0.00
N GLY A 217 -0.70 11.63 0.71
CA GLY A 217 -0.89 11.57 2.14
C GLY A 217 -0.55 10.21 2.73
N ALA A 218 -0.74 10.07 4.02
CA ALA A 218 -0.58 8.82 4.74
C ALA A 218 -1.57 8.72 5.90
N ALA A 219 -1.99 7.50 6.19
CA ALA A 219 -2.71 7.12 7.40
C ALA A 219 -2.20 5.74 7.82
N LEU A 220 -1.05 5.72 8.46
CA LEU A 220 -0.36 4.54 8.97
C LEU A 220 -0.47 4.54 10.48
N PRO A 221 -1.45 3.82 11.07
CA PRO A 221 -1.58 3.75 12.52
C PRO A 221 -0.44 2.93 13.13
N GLY A 222 -0.02 3.28 14.34
CA GLY A 222 1.02 2.57 15.09
C GLY A 222 0.67 1.13 15.44
N THR A 223 -0.58 0.74 15.24
CA THR A 223 -1.10 -0.62 15.44
C THR A 223 -1.05 -1.48 14.17
N PHE A 224 -0.53 -0.96 13.07
CA PHE A 224 -0.41 -1.67 11.79
C PHE A 224 1.05 -2.04 11.52
N ALA A 225 1.29 -3.26 10.99
CA ALA A 225 2.63 -3.77 10.73
C ALA A 225 3.23 -3.23 9.41
N TYR A 226 3.38 -1.91 9.28
CA TYR A 226 4.00 -1.30 8.11
C TYR A 226 5.52 -1.17 8.21
N TYR A 227 6.11 -1.59 9.32
CA TYR A 227 7.55 -1.75 9.54
C TYR A 227 7.82 -3.11 10.21
N PRO A 228 9.01 -3.72 10.01
CA PRO A 228 9.33 -5.03 10.56
C PRO A 228 9.20 -5.04 12.09
N ARG A 229 8.45 -6.00 12.62
CA ARG A 229 8.28 -6.23 14.07
C ARG A 229 8.89 -7.55 14.46
N ALA A 230 9.50 -7.62 15.64
CA ALA A 230 10.09 -8.86 16.12
C ALA A 230 9.02 -9.94 16.35
N GLY A 231 9.35 -11.16 15.95
CA GLY A 231 8.51 -12.32 16.17
C GLY A 231 7.33 -12.42 15.20
N TYR A 232 6.54 -13.47 15.40
CA TYR A 232 5.32 -13.72 14.65
C TYR A 232 4.12 -13.09 15.33
N VAL A 233 3.45 -12.21 14.61
CA VAL A 233 2.23 -11.56 15.07
C VAL A 233 1.18 -11.67 13.98
N VAL A 234 -0.04 -12.04 14.33
CA VAL A 234 -1.17 -12.07 13.40
C VAL A 234 -1.57 -10.63 13.07
N CYS A 235 -1.52 -10.25 11.78
CA CYS A 235 -1.87 -8.90 11.36
C CYS A 235 -3.37 -8.68 11.23
N ALA A 236 -4.12 -9.72 10.85
CA ALA A 236 -5.58 -9.69 10.80
C ALA A 236 -6.14 -11.13 10.83
N ASP A 237 -7.39 -11.25 11.22
CA ASP A 237 -8.16 -12.48 11.19
C ASP A 237 -9.56 -12.25 10.60
N ALA A 238 -10.49 -13.17 10.84
CA ALA A 238 -11.88 -13.07 10.36
C ALA A 238 -12.66 -11.88 10.97
N ASP A 239 -12.26 -11.42 12.15
CA ASP A 239 -12.92 -10.34 12.89
C ASP A 239 -12.32 -8.96 12.54
N GLY A 240 -11.18 -8.91 11.83
CA GLY A 240 -10.56 -7.68 11.36
C GLY A 240 -9.06 -7.60 11.58
N TYR A 241 -8.54 -6.37 11.61
CA TYR A 241 -7.13 -6.13 11.89
C TYR A 241 -6.85 -6.18 13.38
N GLU A 242 -5.82 -6.94 13.74
CA GLU A 242 -5.30 -6.94 15.08
C GLU A 242 -4.60 -5.62 15.42
N ARG A 243 -4.78 -5.17 16.66
CA ARG A 243 -4.11 -3.97 17.16
C ARG A 243 -2.72 -4.32 17.65
N LEU A 244 -1.76 -4.25 16.74
CA LEU A 244 -0.37 -4.57 17.04
C LEU A 244 0.31 -3.38 17.72
N THR A 245 0.78 -3.60 18.94
CA THR A 245 1.64 -2.65 19.66
C THR A 245 2.93 -3.35 20.08
N LEU A 246 4.00 -2.60 20.25
CA LEU A 246 5.21 -3.12 20.86
C LEU A 246 4.98 -3.26 22.37
N ASP A 247 5.59 -4.26 22.98
CA ASP A 247 5.45 -4.51 24.43
C ASP A 247 6.00 -3.36 25.28
N GLU A 248 7.06 -2.71 24.80
CA GLU A 248 7.73 -1.62 25.49
C GLU A 248 7.92 -0.41 24.55
N PRO A 249 7.91 0.82 25.08
CA PRO A 249 8.23 2.00 24.28
C PRO A 249 9.66 1.91 23.71
N THR A 250 9.73 1.77 22.39
CA THR A 250 10.95 1.63 21.61
C THR A 250 11.35 2.98 21.01
N GLN A 251 12.65 3.24 20.91
CA GLN A 251 13.18 4.44 20.27
C GLN A 251 12.97 4.40 18.77
N PHE A 252 12.43 5.49 18.20
CA PHE A 252 12.28 5.70 16.75
C PHE A 252 12.95 7.01 16.36
N ASP A 253 13.73 6.93 15.27
CA ASP A 253 14.26 8.07 14.54
C ASP A 253 13.73 7.97 13.10
N VAL A 254 12.93 8.95 12.67
CA VAL A 254 12.13 8.85 11.44
C VAL A 254 12.35 10.05 10.56
N LYS A 255 12.68 9.79 9.29
CA LYS A 255 12.81 10.79 8.24
C LYS A 255 11.87 10.47 7.09
N ILE A 256 10.93 11.38 6.79
CA ILE A 256 9.98 11.21 5.68
C ILE A 256 10.42 12.09 4.50
N LYS A 257 10.87 11.44 3.42
CA LYS A 257 11.27 12.10 2.17
C LYS A 257 10.03 12.46 1.34
N ASN A 258 9.40 13.58 1.67
CA ASN A 258 8.28 14.13 0.91
C ASN A 258 8.25 15.66 1.01
N ARG A 259 7.65 16.33 0.01
CA ARG A 259 7.47 17.81 0.02
C ARG A 259 6.37 18.26 0.95
N LYS A 260 5.32 17.44 1.14
CA LYS A 260 4.19 17.73 2.02
C LYS A 260 4.59 17.57 3.49
N LYS A 261 3.82 18.21 4.38
CA LYS A 261 3.96 18.08 5.83
C LYS A 261 3.32 16.77 6.27
N PHE A 262 4.02 16.06 7.13
CA PHE A 262 3.54 14.88 7.84
C PHE A 262 3.59 15.12 9.35
N PHE A 263 2.83 14.31 10.07
CA PHE A 263 2.73 14.34 11.51
C PHE A 263 2.92 12.92 12.04
N THR A 264 3.46 12.81 13.23
CA THR A 264 3.65 11.55 13.93
C THR A 264 3.32 11.75 15.41
N ASN A 265 3.23 10.66 16.15
CA ASN A 265 3.15 10.67 17.61
C ASN A 265 4.52 10.78 18.30
N LEU A 266 5.55 11.22 17.57
CA LEU A 266 6.90 11.51 18.08
C LEU A 266 7.16 13.01 18.04
N ASP A 267 8.20 13.44 18.75
CA ASP A 267 8.66 14.83 18.75
C ASP A 267 9.25 15.20 17.39
N ARG A 268 8.90 16.37 16.90
CA ARG A 268 9.42 16.91 15.67
C ARG A 268 10.82 17.49 15.87
N THR A 269 11.84 16.92 15.24
CA THR A 269 13.24 17.39 15.30
C THR A 269 13.64 18.22 14.08
N GLY A 270 12.85 18.18 13.00
CA GLY A 270 13.11 18.93 11.77
C GLY A 270 11.97 18.85 10.77
N LYS A 271 12.20 19.29 9.53
CA LYS A 271 11.20 19.17 8.45
C LYS A 271 11.00 17.69 8.10
N ASN A 272 9.83 17.13 8.46
CA ASN A 272 9.50 15.72 8.32
C ASN A 272 10.56 14.78 8.97
N MET A 273 11.18 15.24 10.05
CA MET A 273 12.09 14.47 10.89
C MET A 273 11.51 14.41 12.29
N PHE A 274 11.50 13.22 12.87
CA PHE A 274 10.85 12.93 14.14
C PHE A 274 11.69 11.96 14.94
N SER A 275 11.70 12.12 16.28
CA SER A 275 12.43 11.23 17.19
C SER A 275 11.67 11.09 18.50
N GLY A 276 11.73 9.92 19.12
CA GLY A 276 11.10 9.67 20.41
C GLY A 276 10.79 8.22 20.66
N LYS A 277 10.20 7.93 21.81
CA LYS A 277 9.82 6.57 22.21
C LYS A 277 8.33 6.38 22.13
N THR A 278 7.90 5.27 21.52
CA THR A 278 6.49 4.88 21.44
C THR A 278 6.35 3.36 21.37
N THR A 279 5.18 2.86 21.74
CA THR A 279 4.80 1.45 21.53
C THR A 279 4.24 1.19 20.14
N GLY A 280 4.05 2.23 19.32
CA GLY A 280 3.59 2.12 17.95
C GLY A 280 3.72 3.47 17.23
N LEU A 281 4.51 3.50 16.17
CA LEU A 281 4.70 4.70 15.36
C LEU A 281 3.47 4.96 14.51
N THR A 282 2.83 6.11 14.67
CA THR A 282 1.73 6.57 13.82
C THR A 282 2.22 7.67 12.89
N ILE A 283 1.90 7.58 11.61
CA ILE A 283 2.23 8.59 10.59
C ILE A 283 0.95 9.00 9.89
N VAL A 284 0.65 10.30 9.90
CA VAL A 284 -0.48 10.87 9.18
C VAL A 284 -0.04 12.06 8.33
N GLY A 285 -0.68 12.24 7.20
CA GLY A 285 -0.44 13.35 6.30
C GLY A 285 -1.53 13.43 5.25
N GLY A 286 -1.73 14.62 4.68
CA GLY A 286 -2.82 14.89 3.75
C GLY A 286 -3.63 16.09 4.23
N PHE A 287 -4.94 15.93 4.43
CA PHE A 287 -5.86 16.98 4.88
C PHE A 287 -5.90 17.07 6.43
N TYR A 288 -4.74 17.27 7.04
CA TYR A 288 -4.59 17.42 8.48
C TYR A 288 -4.19 18.84 8.86
N LYS A 289 -4.72 19.30 9.99
CA LYS A 289 -4.31 20.52 10.70
C LYS A 289 -3.65 20.15 12.01
N GLU A 290 -2.84 21.05 12.50
CA GLU A 290 -2.18 20.95 13.79
C GLU A 290 -2.52 22.20 14.59
N ASP A 291 -3.06 21.99 15.78
CA ASP A 291 -3.33 23.03 16.75
C ASP A 291 -2.66 22.65 18.08
N LYS A 292 -2.43 23.66 18.91
CA LYS A 292 -1.87 23.47 20.24
C LYS A 292 -2.90 23.86 21.30
N ILE A 293 -3.24 22.92 22.18
CA ILE A 293 -4.13 23.14 23.31
C ILE A 293 -3.32 22.91 24.59
N GLY A 294 -2.95 23.98 25.28
CA GLY A 294 -2.02 23.91 26.40
C GLY A 294 -0.66 23.38 25.95
N ASP A 295 -0.21 22.28 26.55
CA ASP A 295 1.04 21.59 26.18
C ASP A 295 0.83 20.45 25.18
N THR A 296 -0.41 20.19 24.74
CA THR A 296 -0.74 19.08 23.85
C THR A 296 -0.84 19.58 22.41
N ASN A 297 -0.11 18.92 21.51
CA ASN A 297 -0.28 19.11 20.06
C ASN A 297 -1.44 18.23 19.58
N LEU A 298 -2.45 18.83 19.00
CA LEU A 298 -3.61 18.15 18.42
C LEU A 298 -3.46 18.11 16.90
N VAL A 299 -3.53 16.91 16.32
CA VAL A 299 -3.54 16.70 14.87
C VAL A 299 -4.87 16.08 14.46
N TYR A 300 -5.61 16.76 13.61
CA TYR A 300 -6.96 16.35 13.21
C TYR A 300 -7.24 16.66 11.74
N THR A 301 -8.23 15.99 11.17
CA THR A 301 -8.70 16.28 9.80
C THR A 301 -9.58 17.53 9.82
N TYR A 302 -9.44 18.43 8.84
CA TYR A 302 -10.24 19.65 8.81
C TYR A 302 -11.55 19.51 8.00
N VAL A 303 -11.90 18.31 7.62
CA VAL A 303 -13.14 18.00 6.89
C VAL A 303 -14.32 17.78 7.85
N ASP A 304 -14.04 17.50 9.13
CA ASP A 304 -15.07 17.20 10.16
C ASP A 304 -15.49 18.45 11.00
N MET A 305 -15.26 19.66 10.51
CA MET A 305 -15.51 20.89 11.30
C MET A 305 -16.72 21.70 10.82
N ASP A 306 -17.71 21.07 10.16
CA ASP A 306 -19.01 21.67 9.85
C ASP A 306 -20.11 21.16 10.75
#